data_35b2f6699122bf76124bb34ecba5d2d7
#
_entry.id   35b2f6699122bf76124bb34ecba5d2d7
#
_cell.length_a   1.000
_cell.length_b   1.000
_cell.length_c   1.000
_cell.angle_alpha   90.00
_cell.angle_beta   90.00
_cell.angle_gamma   90.00
#
_symmetry.space_group_name_H-M   'P 1'
#
loop_
_entity.id
_entity.type
_entity.pdbx_description
1 polymer ?
#
loop_
_entity_poly.entity_id
_entity_poly.type
_entity_poly.pdbx_seq_one_letter_code
_entity_poly.pdbx_strand_id
1 'polypeptide(L)'
;MKSEKINLEKGYILLYDFGKIKVYNYNTVDYIDDQVILLEKDNKIAIIDPPTFYDKNKELEEYISSLNVKADVILLSYHMAGGTFLDNAKKYPTTKAEEYGHNGGKNLVDGFTKAFGESFDKNIHNVTNYINEGTITLADIKLNIIPTAEAYDIEIPEINVVYTHMLGSNCHFIIAGRNLAATMIETLEGYLDKNYNLILTSHYIPEDINAVKVKIAYIKRLLTIAETSYNAKEMIDKVKMNIMVV
;
A
#
# COMPACT_ATOMS: atom_id res chain seq x y z
N MET A 1 -20.54 -0.07 -4.96
CA MET A 1 -19.42 0.88 -4.76
C MET A 1 -19.56 2.02 -5.77
N LYS A 2 -19.48 3.26 -5.31
CA LYS A 2 -19.34 4.45 -6.19
C LYS A 2 -17.90 4.93 -6.08
N SER A 3 -17.35 5.49 -7.14
CA SER A 3 -15.99 6.04 -7.13
C SER A 3 -15.96 7.44 -7.71
N GLU A 4 -15.08 8.27 -7.14
CA GLU A 4 -14.88 9.66 -7.55
C GLU A 4 -13.39 10.01 -7.46
N LYS A 5 -12.90 10.86 -8.36
CA LYS A 5 -11.55 11.41 -8.28
C LYS A 5 -11.63 12.87 -7.83
N ILE A 6 -10.93 13.19 -6.74
CA ILE A 6 -10.80 14.51 -6.16
C ILE A 6 -9.36 14.97 -6.41
N ASN A 7 -9.18 16.01 -7.22
CA ASN A 7 -7.85 16.56 -7.47
C ASN A 7 -7.48 17.52 -6.32
N LEU A 8 -6.28 17.38 -5.80
CA LEU A 8 -5.65 18.29 -4.86
C LEU A 8 -4.57 19.13 -5.59
N GLU A 9 -3.83 19.93 -4.87
CA GLU A 9 -2.78 20.78 -5.48
C GLU A 9 -1.60 19.95 -5.98
N LYS A 10 -1.19 18.93 -5.22
CA LYS A 10 0.03 18.14 -5.44
C LYS A 10 -0.22 16.67 -5.70
N GLY A 11 -1.38 16.17 -5.31
CA GLY A 11 -1.81 14.81 -5.49
C GLY A 11 -3.27 14.69 -5.88
N TYR A 12 -3.85 13.54 -5.70
CA TYR A 12 -5.29 13.34 -5.87
C TYR A 12 -5.80 12.21 -5.00
N ILE A 13 -7.10 12.22 -4.72
CA ILE A 13 -7.76 11.17 -3.98
C ILE A 13 -8.68 10.39 -4.91
N LEU A 14 -8.60 9.07 -4.85
CA LEU A 14 -9.63 8.18 -5.36
C LEU A 14 -10.54 7.81 -4.20
N LEU A 15 -11.75 8.35 -4.18
CA LEU A 15 -12.76 8.04 -3.20
C LEU A 15 -13.60 6.85 -3.66
N TYR A 16 -13.69 5.82 -2.82
CA TYR A 16 -14.56 4.66 -3.01
C TYR A 16 -15.61 4.64 -1.87
N ASP A 17 -16.87 4.86 -2.23
CA ASP A 17 -17.99 4.87 -1.27
C ASP A 17 -18.68 3.51 -1.25
N PHE A 18 -18.56 2.80 -0.13
CA PHE A 18 -19.22 1.52 0.16
C PHE A 18 -20.49 1.70 1.02
N GLY A 19 -20.94 2.93 1.23
CA GLY A 19 -22.09 3.28 2.05
C GLY A 19 -21.75 3.43 3.54
N LYS A 20 -21.38 2.34 4.23
CA LYS A 20 -21.01 2.38 5.64
C LYS A 20 -19.59 2.85 5.90
N ILE A 21 -18.70 2.55 4.98
CA ILE A 21 -17.28 2.92 5.03
C ILE A 21 -16.93 3.61 3.72
N LYS A 22 -16.25 4.75 3.81
CA LYS A 22 -15.61 5.38 2.67
C LYS A 22 -14.11 5.11 2.72
N VAL A 23 -13.54 4.79 1.58
CA VAL A 23 -12.09 4.58 1.40
C VAL A 23 -11.57 5.73 0.54
N TYR A 24 -10.65 6.50 1.09
CA TYR A 24 -9.94 7.53 0.36
C TYR A 24 -8.53 7.01 0.09
N ASN A 25 -8.19 6.80 -1.16
CA ASN A 25 -6.84 6.46 -1.58
C ASN A 25 -6.16 7.73 -2.07
N TYR A 26 -5.34 8.34 -1.23
CA TYR A 26 -4.54 9.50 -1.61
C TYR A 26 -3.31 9.03 -2.39
N ASN A 27 -3.29 9.37 -3.68
CA ASN A 27 -2.10 9.21 -4.52
C ASN A 27 -1.25 10.46 -4.38
N THR A 28 -0.08 10.31 -3.84
CA THR A 28 0.83 11.42 -3.55
C THR A 28 1.44 12.03 -4.80
N VAL A 29 1.49 11.29 -5.92
CA VAL A 29 2.19 11.70 -7.16
C VAL A 29 3.64 12.10 -6.84
N ASP A 30 4.28 11.40 -5.93
CA ASP A 30 5.68 11.58 -5.60
C ASP A 30 6.59 10.64 -6.38
N TYR A 31 7.89 10.64 -6.06
CA TYR A 31 8.90 9.87 -6.78
C TYR A 31 8.82 8.36 -6.58
N ILE A 32 8.06 7.90 -5.60
CA ILE A 32 7.88 6.48 -5.27
C ILE A 32 6.43 6.02 -5.42
N ASP A 33 5.54 6.91 -5.90
CA ASP A 33 4.11 6.66 -6.12
C ASP A 33 3.39 6.13 -4.87
N ASP A 34 3.71 6.72 -3.70
CA ASP A 34 3.07 6.35 -2.43
C ASP A 34 1.56 6.51 -2.47
N GLN A 35 0.88 5.56 -1.83
CA GLN A 35 -0.56 5.59 -1.61
C GLN A 35 -0.83 5.61 -0.11
N VAL A 36 -1.59 6.57 0.35
CA VAL A 36 -2.07 6.65 1.73
C VAL A 36 -3.55 6.34 1.78
N ILE A 37 -3.93 5.39 2.63
CA ILE A 37 -5.31 4.94 2.69
C ILE A 37 -5.98 5.52 3.93
N LEU A 38 -7.14 6.19 3.75
CA LEU A 38 -7.97 6.63 4.83
C LEU A 38 -9.28 5.84 4.81
N LEU A 39 -9.65 5.29 5.94
CA LEU A 39 -10.91 4.55 6.14
C LEU A 39 -11.81 5.39 7.04
N GLU A 40 -12.89 5.94 6.49
CA GLU A 40 -13.86 6.75 7.23
C GLU A 40 -15.09 5.94 7.59
N LYS A 41 -15.47 5.99 8.88
CA LYS A 41 -16.72 5.49 9.39
C LYS A 41 -17.17 6.34 10.60
N ASP A 42 -18.44 6.71 10.65
CA ASP A 42 -19.07 7.41 11.79
C ASP A 42 -18.27 8.65 12.25
N ASN A 43 -17.82 9.48 11.30
CA ASN A 43 -16.99 10.68 11.52
C ASN A 43 -15.62 10.41 12.18
N LYS A 44 -15.09 9.21 12.03
CA LYS A 44 -13.73 8.83 12.44
C LYS A 44 -12.96 8.30 11.25
N ILE A 45 -11.66 8.57 11.23
CA ILE A 45 -10.75 8.05 10.21
C ILE A 45 -9.65 7.20 10.87
N ALA A 46 -9.41 6.01 10.31
CA ALA A 46 -8.17 5.28 10.46
C ALA A 46 -7.32 5.47 9.20
N ILE A 47 -6.04 5.72 9.37
CA ILE A 47 -5.07 5.94 8.29
C ILE A 47 -4.14 4.73 8.22
N ILE A 48 -3.84 4.25 7.03
CA ILE A 48 -2.88 3.17 6.80
C ILE A 48 -1.70 3.74 6.06
N ASP A 49 -0.55 3.60 6.64
CA ASP A 49 0.76 4.11 6.24
C ASP A 49 0.75 5.61 5.86
N PRO A 50 1.53 6.43 6.54
CA PRO A 50 1.57 7.87 6.32
C PRO A 50 2.29 8.23 5.02
N PRO A 51 2.07 9.45 4.48
CA PRO A 51 2.93 9.99 3.42
C PRO A 51 4.35 10.17 3.95
N THR A 52 5.33 10.15 3.05
CA THR A 52 6.76 10.24 3.43
C THR A 52 7.44 11.54 2.97
N PHE A 53 6.72 12.45 2.31
CA PHE A 53 7.23 13.77 1.90
C PHE A 53 6.49 14.89 2.63
N TYR A 54 7.22 15.86 3.16
CA TYR A 54 6.66 16.96 3.97
C TYR A 54 5.53 17.73 3.29
N ASP A 55 5.64 17.97 2.01
CA ASP A 55 4.61 18.70 1.26
C ASP A 55 3.34 17.86 1.06
N LYS A 56 3.46 16.54 1.03
CA LYS A 56 2.33 15.59 0.95
C LYS A 56 1.69 15.39 2.32
N ASN A 57 2.50 15.37 3.38
CA ASN A 57 2.01 15.38 4.76
C ASN A 57 1.06 16.57 4.97
N LYS A 58 1.53 17.77 4.63
CA LYS A 58 0.77 19.00 4.79
C LYS A 58 -0.52 19.01 3.96
N GLU A 59 -0.46 18.64 2.69
CA GLU A 59 -1.64 18.59 1.82
C GLU A 59 -2.70 17.64 2.37
N LEU A 60 -2.30 16.44 2.81
CA LEU A 60 -3.23 15.45 3.33
C LEU A 60 -3.82 15.87 4.68
N GLU A 61 -3.04 16.51 5.57
CA GLU A 61 -3.54 17.07 6.83
C GLU A 61 -4.58 18.17 6.59
N GLU A 62 -4.34 19.07 5.64
CA GLU A 62 -5.30 20.09 5.24
C GLU A 62 -6.58 19.47 4.69
N TYR A 63 -6.46 18.44 3.86
CA TYR A 63 -7.63 17.71 3.35
C TYR A 63 -8.43 17.02 4.46
N ILE A 64 -7.76 16.27 5.35
CA ILE A 64 -8.41 15.61 6.50
C ILE A 64 -9.13 16.64 7.38
N SER A 65 -8.50 17.78 7.63
CA SER A 65 -9.09 18.87 8.42
C SER A 65 -10.38 19.40 7.77
N SER A 66 -10.44 19.45 6.44
CA SER A 66 -11.62 19.90 5.70
C SER A 66 -12.82 18.94 5.80
N LEU A 67 -12.58 17.66 6.10
CA LEU A 67 -13.64 16.66 6.26
C LEU A 67 -14.39 16.79 7.60
N ASN A 68 -13.83 17.54 8.56
CA ASN A 68 -14.39 17.69 9.90
C ASN A 68 -14.63 16.35 10.62
N VAL A 69 -13.66 15.46 10.55
CA VAL A 69 -13.67 14.10 11.14
C VAL A 69 -12.55 13.95 12.15
N LYS A 70 -12.66 12.96 13.03
CA LYS A 70 -11.61 12.63 14.00
C LYS A 70 -10.60 11.67 13.36
N ALA A 71 -9.37 12.13 13.15
CA ALA A 71 -8.27 11.36 12.59
C ALA A 71 -7.16 11.18 13.65
N ASP A 72 -7.31 10.22 14.54
CA ASP A 72 -6.39 9.96 15.66
C ASP A 72 -5.81 8.53 15.68
N VAL A 73 -5.94 7.81 14.57
CA VAL A 73 -5.47 6.42 14.40
C VAL A 73 -4.64 6.30 13.14
N ILE A 74 -3.39 5.86 13.27
CA ILE A 74 -2.51 5.49 12.16
C ILE A 74 -2.07 4.04 12.34
N LEU A 75 -2.38 3.20 11.37
CA LEU A 75 -1.85 1.85 11.25
C LEU A 75 -0.50 1.94 10.52
N LEU A 76 0.57 1.52 11.16
CA LEU A 76 1.91 1.51 10.59
C LEU A 76 2.24 0.09 10.16
N SER A 77 2.09 -0.21 8.87
CA SER A 77 2.42 -1.52 8.33
C SER A 77 3.88 -1.53 7.85
N TYR A 78 4.16 -0.96 6.70
CA TYR A 78 5.50 -0.99 6.11
C TYR A 78 6.23 0.37 6.16
N HIS A 79 5.48 1.49 6.18
CA HIS A 79 6.05 2.82 6.12
C HIS A 79 6.21 3.39 7.53
N MET A 80 7.42 3.29 8.09
CA MET A 80 7.74 3.83 9.42
C MET A 80 8.25 5.27 9.37
N ALA A 81 8.60 5.80 8.20
CA ALA A 81 8.94 7.21 7.98
C ALA A 81 7.67 8.07 7.87
N GLY A 82 7.83 9.38 7.74
CA GLY A 82 6.69 10.32 7.74
C GLY A 82 6.23 10.70 9.16
N GLY A 83 7.12 10.59 10.14
CA GLY A 83 6.82 10.73 11.57
C GLY A 83 6.28 12.09 12.01
N THR A 84 6.34 13.12 11.15
CA THR A 84 5.72 14.42 11.43
C THR A 84 4.24 14.47 11.06
N PHE A 85 3.75 13.53 10.25
CA PHE A 85 2.35 13.48 9.85
C PHE A 85 1.46 13.11 11.05
N LEU A 86 0.49 13.97 11.35
CA LEU A 86 -0.44 13.81 12.48
C LEU A 86 0.29 13.27 13.73
N ASP A 87 1.31 13.98 14.19
CA ASP A 87 2.23 13.54 15.24
C ASP A 87 1.53 13.13 16.55
N ASN A 88 0.39 13.77 16.85
CA ASN A 88 -0.45 13.48 18.02
C ASN A 88 -1.38 12.27 17.85
N ALA A 89 -1.51 11.71 16.64
CA ALA A 89 -2.32 10.50 16.42
C ALA A 89 -1.67 9.27 17.07
N LYS A 90 -2.49 8.30 17.48
CA LYS A 90 -2.01 7.02 18.02
C LYS A 90 -1.51 6.14 16.87
N LYS A 91 -0.31 5.62 17.00
CA LYS A 91 0.36 4.76 16.03
C LYS A 91 0.22 3.29 16.44
N TYR A 92 -0.13 2.45 15.49
CA TYR A 92 -0.45 1.03 15.70
C TYR A 92 0.34 0.11 14.76
N PRO A 93 1.65 -0.12 14.96
CA PRO A 93 2.37 -1.21 14.33
C PRO A 93 2.10 -2.53 15.05
N THR A 94 2.48 -3.65 14.41
CA THR A 94 2.87 -4.87 15.13
C THR A 94 4.31 -4.73 15.62
N THR A 95 4.73 -5.51 16.62
CA THR A 95 6.13 -5.57 17.05
C THR A 95 7.06 -5.85 15.86
N LYS A 96 6.64 -6.73 14.96
CA LYS A 96 7.40 -7.10 13.76
C LYS A 96 7.55 -5.95 12.76
N ALA A 97 6.48 -5.18 12.54
CA ALA A 97 6.53 -4.01 11.66
C ALA A 97 7.48 -2.94 12.23
N GLU A 98 7.47 -2.72 13.54
CA GLU A 98 8.41 -1.80 14.18
C GLU A 98 9.86 -2.30 14.07
N GLU A 99 10.10 -3.59 14.34
CA GLU A 99 11.43 -4.20 14.16
C GLU A 99 11.93 -4.05 12.72
N TYR A 100 11.08 -4.28 11.72
CA TYR A 100 11.40 -4.03 10.32
C TYR A 100 11.76 -2.56 10.08
N GLY A 101 10.95 -1.63 10.58
CA GLY A 101 11.18 -0.18 10.46
C GLY A 101 12.53 0.28 11.02
N HIS A 102 13.01 -0.34 12.09
CA HIS A 102 14.32 -0.05 12.68
C HIS A 102 15.50 -0.77 12.03
N ASN A 103 15.25 -1.75 11.18
CA ASN A 103 16.27 -2.57 10.51
C ASN A 103 16.22 -2.39 8.97
N GLY A 104 15.52 -3.27 8.25
CA GLY A 104 15.43 -3.23 6.79
C GLY A 104 14.80 -1.94 6.26
N GLY A 105 13.71 -1.52 6.85
CA GLY A 105 13.02 -0.26 6.53
C GLY A 105 13.90 0.97 6.76
N LYS A 106 14.70 0.98 7.85
CA LYS A 106 15.65 2.08 8.09
C LYS A 106 16.66 2.24 6.97
N ASN A 107 17.16 1.15 6.40
CA ASN A 107 18.10 1.23 5.27
C ASN A 107 17.46 1.89 4.04
N LEU A 108 16.15 1.66 3.81
CA LEU A 108 15.39 2.33 2.75
C LEU A 108 15.22 3.83 3.07
N VAL A 109 14.86 4.17 4.29
CA VAL A 109 14.75 5.57 4.77
C VAL A 109 16.08 6.31 4.60
N ASP A 110 17.21 5.70 4.94
CA ASP A 110 18.53 6.27 4.76
C ASP A 110 18.87 6.46 3.27
N GLY A 111 18.46 5.52 2.41
CA GLY A 111 18.59 5.62 0.96
C GLY A 111 17.75 6.76 0.37
N PHE A 112 16.49 6.85 0.74
CA PHE A 112 15.57 7.91 0.29
C PHE A 112 15.99 9.29 0.82
N THR A 113 16.49 9.36 2.06
CA THR A 113 17.07 10.61 2.61
C THR A 113 18.24 11.12 1.74
N LYS A 114 19.09 10.22 1.25
CA LYS A 114 20.18 10.60 0.33
C LYS A 114 19.67 11.01 -1.05
N ALA A 115 18.63 10.34 -1.56
CA ALA A 115 18.07 10.59 -2.88
C ALA A 115 17.24 11.88 -2.93
N PHE A 116 16.42 12.15 -1.92
CA PHE A 116 15.42 13.21 -1.94
C PHE A 116 15.71 14.38 -0.99
N GLY A 117 16.74 14.24 -0.13
CA GLY A 117 17.20 15.31 0.74
C GLY A 117 16.15 15.79 1.74
N GLU A 118 16.02 17.11 1.89
CA GLU A 118 15.14 17.74 2.87
C GLU A 118 13.65 17.67 2.54
N SER A 119 13.26 17.24 1.34
CA SER A 119 11.85 17.04 1.01
C SER A 119 11.24 15.79 1.63
N PHE A 120 12.11 14.80 1.97
CA PHE A 120 11.70 13.52 2.54
C PHE A 120 11.65 13.59 4.08
N ASP A 121 10.51 13.20 4.65
CA ASP A 121 10.32 13.10 6.10
C ASP A 121 10.92 11.80 6.64
N LYS A 122 12.19 11.85 6.98
CA LYS A 122 12.96 10.72 7.53
C LYS A 122 12.63 10.38 8.99
N ASN A 123 11.78 11.17 9.64
CA ASN A 123 11.45 10.92 11.05
C ASN A 123 10.65 9.63 11.16
N ILE A 124 11.13 8.76 12.05
CA ILE A 124 10.42 7.53 12.40
C ILE A 124 9.32 7.87 13.41
N HIS A 125 8.15 7.27 13.24
CA HIS A 125 7.05 7.46 14.16
C HIS A 125 7.38 7.01 15.58
N ASN A 126 7.00 7.82 16.56
CA ASN A 126 7.05 7.41 17.96
C ASN A 126 5.87 6.50 18.29
N VAL A 127 6.15 5.24 18.54
CA VAL A 127 5.14 4.19 18.77
C VAL A 127 4.83 4.10 20.26
N THR A 128 3.53 4.10 20.58
CA THR A 128 3.04 3.96 21.96
C THR A 128 2.01 2.84 22.12
N ASN A 129 1.51 2.31 21.02
CA ASN A 129 0.48 1.26 21.02
C ASN A 129 0.89 0.17 20.03
N TYR A 130 0.60 -1.09 20.38
CA TYR A 130 0.87 -2.22 19.51
C TYR A 130 -0.42 -2.98 19.23
N ILE A 131 -0.50 -3.56 18.04
CA ILE A 131 -1.55 -4.50 17.67
C ILE A 131 -0.97 -5.89 17.44
N ASN A 132 -1.82 -6.89 17.64
CA ASN A 132 -1.50 -8.28 17.34
C ASN A 132 -2.25 -8.72 16.08
N GLU A 133 -1.85 -9.86 15.53
CA GLU A 133 -2.61 -10.56 14.50
C GLU A 133 -4.05 -10.87 14.95
N GLY A 134 -4.94 -11.02 13.98
CA GLY A 134 -6.36 -11.32 14.22
C GLY A 134 -7.24 -10.09 14.12
N THR A 135 -8.42 -10.18 14.71
CA THR A 135 -9.45 -9.14 14.57
C THR A 135 -9.33 -8.07 15.64
N ILE A 136 -9.29 -6.82 15.19
CA ILE A 136 -9.31 -5.63 16.05
C ILE A 136 -10.40 -4.65 15.58
N THR A 137 -10.72 -3.65 16.41
CA THR A 137 -11.61 -2.54 16.01
C THR A 137 -10.90 -1.21 16.28
N LEU A 138 -10.68 -0.42 15.25
CA LEU A 138 -10.12 0.93 15.32
C LEU A 138 -10.98 1.90 14.51
N ALA A 139 -11.18 3.10 15.00
CA ALA A 139 -12.08 4.10 14.40
C ALA A 139 -13.48 3.51 14.04
N ASP A 140 -14.02 2.64 14.88
CA ASP A 140 -15.28 1.89 14.71
C ASP A 140 -15.31 0.95 13.48
N ILE A 141 -14.15 0.68 12.89
CA ILE A 141 -13.98 -0.24 11.76
C ILE A 141 -13.37 -1.54 12.26
N LYS A 142 -13.99 -2.66 11.88
CA LYS A 142 -13.47 -4.00 12.14
C LYS A 142 -12.38 -4.32 11.10
N LEU A 143 -11.19 -4.64 11.58
CA LEU A 143 -10.01 -4.96 10.79
C LEU A 143 -9.48 -6.34 11.15
N ASN A 144 -9.06 -7.12 10.16
CA ASN A 144 -8.30 -8.34 10.38
C ASN A 144 -6.85 -8.07 10.03
N ILE A 145 -5.97 -8.20 11.00
CA ILE A 145 -4.52 -8.02 10.85
C ILE A 145 -3.91 -9.36 10.46
N ILE A 146 -3.31 -9.43 9.30
CA ILE A 146 -2.72 -10.64 8.71
C ILE A 146 -1.20 -10.45 8.69
N PRO A 147 -0.43 -11.21 9.49
CA PRO A 147 1.01 -11.06 9.54
C PRO A 147 1.65 -11.46 8.21
N THR A 148 2.65 -10.69 7.79
CA THR A 148 3.51 -10.99 6.64
C THR A 148 4.95 -11.31 7.10
N ALA A 149 5.87 -11.46 6.16
CA ALA A 149 7.27 -11.70 6.48
C ALA A 149 7.91 -10.55 7.28
N GLU A 150 7.51 -9.32 7.00
CA GLU A 150 8.16 -8.11 7.53
C GLU A 150 7.19 -7.22 8.33
N ALA A 151 5.89 -7.28 8.05
CA ALA A 151 4.90 -6.41 8.65
C ALA A 151 3.51 -7.10 8.72
N TYR A 152 2.47 -6.49 8.15
CA TYR A 152 1.12 -7.07 8.10
C TYR A 152 0.28 -6.46 6.97
N ASP A 153 -0.63 -7.28 6.44
CA ASP A 153 -1.72 -6.85 5.59
C ASP A 153 -2.99 -6.62 6.43
N ILE A 154 -3.98 -5.94 5.86
CA ILE A 154 -5.22 -5.58 6.56
C ILE A 154 -6.44 -5.94 5.71
N GLU A 155 -7.26 -6.87 6.16
CA GLU A 155 -8.61 -7.04 5.60
C GLU A 155 -9.60 -6.10 6.29
N ILE A 156 -10.53 -5.55 5.51
CA ILE A 156 -11.67 -4.78 5.98
C ILE A 156 -12.95 -5.58 5.63
N PRO A 157 -13.38 -6.53 6.50
CA PRO A 157 -14.42 -7.50 6.16
C PRO A 157 -15.78 -6.87 5.85
N GLU A 158 -16.11 -5.73 6.48
CA GLU A 158 -17.41 -5.05 6.28
C GLU A 158 -17.65 -4.60 4.85
N ILE A 159 -16.58 -4.42 4.07
CA ILE A 159 -16.64 -3.97 2.67
C ILE A 159 -15.93 -4.92 1.71
N ASN A 160 -15.42 -6.04 2.21
CA ASN A 160 -14.63 -7.03 1.46
C ASN A 160 -13.47 -6.41 0.66
N VAL A 161 -12.62 -5.67 1.36
CA VAL A 161 -11.44 -4.99 0.82
C VAL A 161 -10.20 -5.47 1.57
N VAL A 162 -9.07 -5.53 0.89
CA VAL A 162 -7.77 -5.82 1.51
C VAL A 162 -6.78 -4.71 1.19
N TYR A 163 -5.92 -4.37 2.17
CA TYR A 163 -4.72 -3.57 1.99
C TYR A 163 -3.50 -4.47 2.09
N THR A 164 -2.57 -4.30 1.18
CA THR A 164 -1.29 -5.02 1.13
C THR A 164 -0.17 -4.10 0.63
N HIS A 165 1.08 -4.41 0.97
CA HIS A 165 2.24 -3.69 0.44
C HIS A 165 2.64 -4.15 -0.98
N MET A 166 1.72 -4.72 -1.72
CA MET A 166 1.94 -5.01 -3.13
C MET A 166 1.93 -3.75 -3.99
N LEU A 167 2.64 -3.81 -5.11
CA LEU A 167 2.55 -2.78 -6.14
C LEU A 167 1.19 -2.83 -6.82
N GLY A 168 0.56 -1.67 -6.96
CA GLY A 168 -0.76 -1.53 -7.57
C GLY A 168 -0.78 -1.72 -9.09
N SER A 169 -1.89 -1.31 -9.72
CA SER A 169 -2.05 -1.36 -11.18
C SER A 169 -1.01 -0.52 -11.91
N ASN A 170 -0.69 -0.93 -13.13
CA ASN A 170 0.26 -0.27 -14.03
C ASN A 170 1.73 -0.32 -13.57
N CYS A 171 2.07 -1.18 -12.64
CA CYS A 171 3.45 -1.38 -12.20
C CYS A 171 3.99 -2.75 -12.60
N HIS A 172 5.26 -2.77 -12.96
CA HIS A 172 6.01 -4.01 -13.15
C HIS A 172 6.55 -4.50 -11.82
N PHE A 173 6.23 -5.75 -11.47
CA PHE A 173 6.78 -6.36 -10.26
C PHE A 173 8.29 -6.55 -10.34
N ILE A 174 8.95 -6.33 -9.20
CA ILE A 174 10.32 -6.80 -9.00
C ILE A 174 10.24 -8.30 -8.69
N ILE A 175 10.52 -9.14 -9.68
CA ILE A 175 10.56 -10.59 -9.53
C ILE A 175 12.01 -11.04 -9.40
N ALA A 176 12.49 -11.21 -8.17
CA ALA A 176 13.85 -11.60 -7.86
C ALA A 176 14.03 -13.12 -7.85
N GLY A 177 13.42 -13.84 -8.80
CA GLY A 177 13.59 -15.28 -8.97
C GLY A 177 12.30 -16.09 -8.96
N ARG A 178 12.43 -17.37 -9.29
CA ARG A 178 11.30 -18.30 -9.49
C ARG A 178 10.46 -18.49 -8.22
N ASN A 179 11.09 -18.64 -7.06
CA ASN A 179 10.37 -18.91 -5.82
C ASN A 179 9.50 -17.68 -5.44
N LEU A 180 10.02 -16.47 -5.58
CA LEU A 180 9.27 -15.25 -5.31
C LEU A 180 8.08 -15.12 -6.28
N ALA A 181 8.28 -15.44 -7.58
CA ALA A 181 7.19 -15.46 -8.54
C ALA A 181 6.08 -16.47 -8.19
N ALA A 182 6.46 -17.67 -7.71
CA ALA A 182 5.49 -18.68 -7.28
C ALA A 182 4.67 -18.20 -6.08
N THR A 183 5.32 -17.69 -5.03
CA THR A 183 4.65 -17.13 -3.85
C THR A 183 3.72 -15.97 -4.22
N MET A 184 4.16 -15.10 -5.15
CA MET A 184 3.33 -13.99 -5.62
C MET A 184 2.09 -14.48 -6.37
N ILE A 185 2.21 -15.51 -7.21
CA ILE A 185 1.06 -16.13 -7.88
C ILE A 185 0.09 -16.71 -6.85
N GLU A 186 0.57 -17.47 -5.86
CA GLU A 186 -0.27 -18.03 -4.79
C GLU A 186 -1.03 -16.93 -4.02
N THR A 187 -0.37 -15.85 -3.68
CA THR A 187 -1.00 -14.69 -3.01
C THR A 187 -2.10 -14.09 -3.89
N LEU A 188 -1.82 -13.86 -5.17
CA LEU A 188 -2.79 -13.30 -6.12
C LEU A 188 -3.97 -14.24 -6.38
N GLU A 189 -3.73 -15.56 -6.47
CA GLU A 189 -4.78 -16.57 -6.59
C GLU A 189 -5.66 -16.57 -5.33
N GLY A 190 -5.07 -16.43 -4.13
CA GLY A 190 -5.83 -16.24 -2.89
C GLY A 190 -6.75 -15.01 -2.91
N TYR A 191 -6.33 -13.91 -3.56
CA TYR A 191 -7.20 -12.73 -3.74
C TYR A 191 -8.37 -13.02 -4.69
N LEU A 192 -8.18 -13.84 -5.73
CA LEU A 192 -9.28 -14.29 -6.60
C LEU A 192 -10.30 -15.14 -5.82
N ASP A 193 -9.83 -16.04 -4.96
CA ASP A 193 -10.69 -16.91 -4.15
C ASP A 193 -11.52 -16.10 -3.14
N LYS A 194 -10.93 -15.08 -2.53
CA LYS A 194 -11.62 -14.12 -1.65
C LYS A 194 -12.56 -13.19 -2.39
N ASN A 195 -12.37 -13.02 -3.69
CA ASN A 195 -13.15 -12.14 -4.57
C ASN A 195 -13.31 -10.73 -3.99
N TYR A 196 -12.19 -10.11 -3.58
CA TYR A 196 -12.21 -8.77 -3.01
C TYR A 196 -12.84 -7.74 -3.93
N ASN A 197 -13.61 -6.81 -3.37
CA ASN A 197 -14.18 -5.69 -4.10
C ASN A 197 -13.11 -4.69 -4.56
N LEU A 198 -12.01 -4.58 -3.80
CA LEU A 198 -10.89 -3.69 -4.07
C LEU A 198 -9.65 -4.21 -3.32
N ILE A 199 -8.49 -4.10 -3.95
CA ILE A 199 -7.20 -4.37 -3.35
C ILE A 199 -6.45 -3.04 -3.30
N LEU A 200 -6.27 -2.52 -2.08
CA LEU A 200 -5.53 -1.31 -1.79
C LEU A 200 -4.04 -1.67 -1.69
N THR A 201 -3.20 -0.82 -2.23
CA THR A 201 -1.76 -1.06 -2.31
C THR A 201 -0.99 0.16 -1.83
N SER A 202 0.25 -0.03 -1.38
CA SER A 202 1.10 1.06 -0.90
C SER A 202 1.67 1.92 -2.02
N HIS A 203 1.77 1.36 -3.22
CA HIS A 203 2.35 2.06 -4.37
C HIS A 203 1.47 1.86 -5.60
N TYR A 204 1.37 2.89 -6.43
CA TYR A 204 0.49 2.95 -7.59
C TYR A 204 -1.00 2.84 -7.23
N ILE A 205 -1.87 2.79 -8.21
CA ILE A 205 -3.32 2.80 -7.96
C ILE A 205 -3.85 1.45 -7.48
N PRO A 206 -4.94 1.45 -6.68
CA PRO A 206 -5.62 0.23 -6.27
C PRO A 206 -6.04 -0.67 -7.42
N GLU A 207 -6.22 -1.94 -7.13
CA GLU A 207 -6.55 -2.98 -8.11
C GLU A 207 -7.95 -3.53 -7.93
N ASP A 208 -8.54 -3.94 -9.04
CA ASP A 208 -9.70 -4.83 -9.05
C ASP A 208 -9.28 -6.29 -9.35
N ILE A 209 -10.23 -7.18 -9.29
CA ILE A 209 -10.01 -8.61 -9.59
C ILE A 209 -9.56 -8.85 -11.05
N ASN A 210 -9.87 -7.98 -12.00
CA ASN A 210 -9.41 -8.12 -13.36
C ASN A 210 -7.92 -7.77 -13.47
N ALA A 211 -7.47 -6.73 -12.79
CA ALA A 211 -6.03 -6.40 -12.68
C ALA A 211 -5.24 -7.57 -12.07
N VAL A 212 -5.77 -8.22 -11.02
CA VAL A 212 -5.15 -9.43 -10.43
C VAL A 212 -5.00 -10.56 -11.46
N LYS A 213 -6.04 -10.85 -12.26
CA LYS A 213 -5.96 -11.86 -13.33
C LYS A 213 -4.87 -11.54 -14.35
N VAL A 214 -4.79 -10.27 -14.77
CA VAL A 214 -3.75 -9.79 -15.70
C VAL A 214 -2.37 -10.00 -15.12
N LYS A 215 -2.15 -9.66 -13.84
CA LYS A 215 -0.87 -9.86 -13.15
C LYS A 215 -0.47 -11.33 -13.06
N ILE A 216 -1.38 -12.21 -12.70
CA ILE A 216 -1.12 -13.66 -12.68
C ILE A 216 -0.67 -14.15 -14.06
N ALA A 217 -1.40 -13.77 -15.12
CA ALA A 217 -1.06 -14.13 -16.49
C ALA A 217 0.32 -13.59 -16.89
N TYR A 218 0.62 -12.34 -16.52
CA TYR A 218 1.92 -11.70 -16.75
C TYR A 218 3.06 -12.46 -16.08
N ILE A 219 2.93 -12.78 -14.78
CA ILE A 219 3.98 -13.50 -14.04
C ILE A 219 4.18 -14.90 -14.61
N LYS A 220 3.10 -15.64 -14.90
CA LYS A 220 3.18 -16.96 -15.54
C LYS A 220 3.88 -16.89 -16.91
N ARG A 221 3.61 -15.84 -17.69
CA ARG A 221 4.29 -15.62 -18.96
C ARG A 221 5.78 -15.32 -18.80
N LEU A 222 6.16 -14.50 -17.81
CA LEU A 222 7.56 -14.24 -17.49
C LEU A 222 8.32 -15.53 -17.11
N LEU A 223 7.72 -16.38 -16.30
CA LEU A 223 8.30 -17.69 -15.93
C LEU A 223 8.54 -18.54 -17.18
N THR A 224 7.56 -18.65 -18.08
CA THR A 224 7.69 -19.39 -19.33
C THR A 224 8.82 -18.83 -20.21
N ILE A 225 8.94 -17.51 -20.31
CA ILE A 225 10.02 -16.88 -21.07
C ILE A 225 11.38 -17.19 -20.43
N ALA A 226 11.48 -17.10 -19.10
CA ALA A 226 12.70 -17.43 -18.38
C ALA A 226 13.14 -18.89 -18.58
N GLU A 227 12.19 -19.83 -18.58
CA GLU A 227 12.44 -21.26 -18.79
C GLU A 227 12.91 -21.60 -20.20
N THR A 228 12.47 -20.83 -21.19
CA THR A 228 12.75 -21.07 -22.62
C THR A 228 13.85 -20.18 -23.19
N SER A 229 14.53 -19.40 -22.36
CA SER A 229 15.62 -18.52 -22.78
C SER A 229 16.97 -19.08 -22.35
N TYR A 230 17.94 -19.09 -23.27
CA TYR A 230 19.29 -19.61 -23.02
C TYR A 230 20.18 -18.60 -22.27
N ASN A 231 19.86 -17.29 -22.32
CA ASN A 231 20.62 -16.24 -21.66
C ASN A 231 19.77 -15.00 -21.43
N ALA A 232 20.31 -14.06 -20.63
CA ALA A 232 19.60 -12.85 -20.24
C ALA A 232 19.18 -11.96 -21.44
N LYS A 233 20.02 -11.87 -22.49
CA LYS A 233 19.71 -11.07 -23.67
C LYS A 233 18.47 -11.62 -24.39
N GLU A 234 18.45 -12.91 -24.64
CA GLU A 234 17.29 -13.58 -25.28
C GLU A 234 16.03 -13.43 -24.44
N MET A 235 16.14 -13.55 -23.12
CA MET A 235 15.02 -13.33 -22.21
C MET A 235 14.48 -11.90 -22.33
N ILE A 236 15.36 -10.88 -22.32
CA ILE A 236 14.97 -9.47 -22.47
C ILE A 236 14.29 -9.23 -23.81
N ASP A 237 14.84 -9.77 -24.91
CA ASP A 237 14.26 -9.62 -26.23
C ASP A 237 12.88 -10.27 -26.34
N LYS A 238 12.70 -11.48 -25.76
CA LYS A 238 11.40 -12.16 -25.69
C LYS A 238 10.40 -11.39 -24.85
N VAL A 239 10.79 -10.82 -23.70
CA VAL A 239 9.93 -9.99 -22.87
C VAL A 239 9.46 -8.77 -23.64
N LYS A 240 10.37 -8.04 -24.29
CA LYS A 240 10.02 -6.86 -25.11
C LYS A 240 9.02 -7.20 -26.21
N MET A 241 9.23 -8.32 -26.93
CA MET A 241 8.32 -8.73 -28.02
C MET A 241 6.94 -9.23 -27.54
N ASN A 242 6.84 -9.80 -26.34
CA ASN A 242 5.64 -10.53 -25.92
C ASN A 242 4.83 -9.84 -24.83
N ILE A 243 5.38 -8.82 -24.13
CA ILE A 243 4.76 -8.19 -22.97
C ILE A 243 4.49 -6.69 -23.20
N MET A 244 5.19 -6.05 -24.14
CA MET A 244 4.93 -4.63 -24.47
C MET A 244 3.70 -4.40 -25.36
N VAL A 245 2.85 -5.39 -25.54
CA VAL A 245 1.64 -5.34 -26.40
C VAL A 245 0.34 -5.49 -25.56
N VAL A 246 0.40 -5.23 -24.24
CA VAL A 246 -0.81 -5.24 -23.38
C VAL A 246 -1.05 -3.84 -22.82
#